data_eacab3aa9d302b0ccaa6317d35ae54af
#
_entry.id   eacab3aa9d302b0ccaa6317d35ae54af
#
_cell.length_a   1.000
_cell.length_b   1.000
_cell.length_c   1.000
_cell.angle_alpha   90.00
_cell.angle_beta   90.00
_cell.angle_gamma   90.00
#
_symmetry.space_group_name_H-M   'P 1'
#
loop_
_entity.id
_entity.type
_entity.pdbx_description
1 polymer ?
#
loop_
_entity_poly.entity_id
_entity_poly.type
_entity_poly.pdbx_seq_one_letter_code
_entity_poly.pdbx_strand_id
1 'polypeptide(L)'
;MMYTGKRRGKTGVEFTFMLLRPALAVLKKYGGKLPLLSNVKYNQYLKVVAQTAGVDKPITTHWARHTGATMQLNAGVDMETVAKIFGHSSTRLTRSTYAKLLDDTVGREMEKAEKEER
;
A
#
# COMPACT_ATOMS: atom_id res chain seq x y z
N MET A 1 2.34 6.80 -16.94
CA MET A 1 3.31 7.89 -16.66
C MET A 1 4.13 7.53 -15.43
N MET A 2 5.43 7.63 -15.54
CA MET A 2 6.34 7.44 -14.39
C MET A 2 6.46 8.71 -13.58
N TYR A 3 6.43 8.58 -12.28
CA TYR A 3 6.71 9.66 -11.35
C TYR A 3 7.89 9.28 -10.47
N THR A 4 8.90 10.13 -10.45
CA THR A 4 10.03 9.99 -9.54
C THR A 4 9.94 11.09 -8.50
N GLY A 5 9.69 10.71 -7.27
CA GLY A 5 9.58 11.63 -6.17
C GLY A 5 10.95 12.08 -5.67
N LYS A 6 10.93 13.21 -5.01
CA LYS A 6 12.08 13.64 -4.22
C LYS A 6 12.28 12.68 -3.05
N ARG A 7 13.33 12.86 -2.31
CA ARG A 7 13.66 12.00 -1.17
C ARG A 7 12.56 12.01 -0.12
N ARG A 8 12.26 10.85 0.42
CA ARG A 8 11.34 10.70 1.54
C ARG A 8 11.88 11.43 2.78
N GLY A 9 11.05 12.28 3.41
CA GLY A 9 11.47 13.13 4.52
C GLY A 9 12.08 12.39 5.71
N LYS A 10 11.56 11.20 6.07
CA LYS A 10 12.07 10.40 7.20
C LYS A 10 13.38 9.69 6.91
N THR A 11 13.56 9.16 5.71
CA THR A 11 14.67 8.27 5.38
C THR A 11 15.66 8.87 4.40
N GLY A 12 15.32 9.95 3.73
CA GLY A 12 16.10 10.54 2.66
C GLY A 12 16.19 9.66 1.41
N VAL A 13 15.41 8.58 1.35
CA VAL A 13 15.41 7.64 0.22
C VAL A 13 14.54 8.17 -0.92
N GLU A 14 15.09 8.11 -2.13
CA GLU A 14 14.36 8.41 -3.34
C GLU A 14 13.30 7.33 -3.61
N PHE A 15 12.12 7.74 -4.04
CA PHE A 15 11.07 6.81 -4.41
C PHE A 15 10.62 7.05 -5.85
N THR A 16 10.20 5.98 -6.51
CA THR A 16 9.70 6.00 -7.89
C THR A 16 8.48 5.11 -7.99
N PHE A 17 7.45 5.60 -8.65
CA PHE A 17 6.27 4.81 -8.93
C PHE A 17 5.60 5.24 -10.23
N MET A 18 4.78 4.36 -10.78
CA MET A 18 4.00 4.64 -11.97
C MET A 18 2.62 5.17 -11.57
N LEU A 19 2.19 6.24 -12.22
CA LEU A 19 0.83 6.75 -12.06
C LEU A 19 -0.14 5.90 -12.89
N LEU A 20 -0.97 5.14 -12.19
CA LEU A 20 -1.99 4.32 -12.80
C LEU A 20 -3.17 5.17 -13.29
N ARG A 21 -3.98 4.61 -14.19
CA ARG A 21 -5.12 5.33 -14.78
C ARG A 21 -6.06 5.99 -13.76
N PRO A 22 -6.46 5.31 -12.66
CA PRO A 22 -7.30 5.96 -11.65
C PRO A 22 -6.65 7.17 -11.00
N ALA A 23 -5.34 7.10 -10.73
CA ALA A 23 -4.59 8.22 -10.16
C ALA A 23 -4.49 9.39 -11.13
N LEU A 24 -4.26 9.11 -12.41
CA LEU A 24 -4.24 10.14 -13.46
C LEU A 24 -5.60 10.82 -13.61
N ALA A 25 -6.70 10.08 -13.51
CA ALA A 25 -8.05 10.63 -13.57
C ALA A 25 -8.31 11.60 -12.41
N VAL A 26 -7.88 11.26 -11.20
CA VAL A 26 -8.01 12.14 -10.02
C VAL A 26 -7.16 13.41 -10.19
N LEU A 27 -5.92 13.27 -10.63
CA LEU A 27 -5.04 14.42 -10.88
C LEU A 27 -5.64 15.36 -11.93
N LYS A 28 -6.18 14.83 -13.00
CA LYS A 28 -6.85 15.61 -14.06
C LYS A 28 -8.06 16.38 -13.52
N LYS A 29 -8.86 15.73 -12.66
CA LYS A 29 -10.03 16.34 -12.03
C LYS A 29 -9.65 17.60 -11.23
N TYR A 30 -8.50 17.60 -10.56
CA TYR A 30 -8.04 18.71 -9.72
C TYR A 30 -7.00 19.61 -10.41
N GLY A 31 -6.80 19.48 -11.73
CA GLY A 31 -5.85 20.30 -12.47
C GLY A 31 -4.40 20.13 -12.04
N GLY A 32 -4.03 18.96 -11.54
CA GLY A 32 -2.69 18.66 -11.07
C GLY A 32 -2.38 19.10 -9.64
N LYS A 33 -3.30 19.80 -8.98
CA LYS A 33 -3.14 20.25 -7.59
C LYS A 33 -4.19 19.62 -6.71
N LEU A 34 -3.79 18.63 -5.93
CA LEU A 34 -4.68 17.95 -5.00
C LEU A 34 -4.99 18.82 -3.77
N PRO A 35 -6.23 18.82 -3.26
CA PRO A 35 -6.52 19.43 -1.98
C PRO A 35 -5.78 18.66 -0.88
N LEU A 36 -5.00 19.38 -0.07
CA LEU A 36 -4.17 18.78 0.96
C LEU A 36 -4.77 19.02 2.35
N LEU A 37 -4.81 17.97 3.14
CA LEU A 37 -5.11 18.02 4.55
C LEU A 37 -3.84 17.69 5.34
N SER A 38 -3.74 18.23 6.57
CA SER A 38 -2.68 17.78 7.46
C SER A 38 -2.87 16.29 7.78
N ASN A 39 -1.77 15.60 8.07
CA ASN A 39 -1.82 14.18 8.39
C ASN A 39 -2.74 13.88 9.59
N VAL A 40 -2.74 14.76 10.58
CA VAL A 40 -3.61 14.65 11.75
C VAL A 40 -5.09 14.73 11.37
N LYS A 41 -5.47 15.75 10.59
CA LYS A 41 -6.85 15.91 10.11
C LYS A 41 -7.28 14.74 9.22
N TYR A 42 -6.41 14.30 8.32
CA TYR A 42 -6.70 13.17 7.44
C TYR A 42 -6.99 11.90 8.25
N ASN A 43 -6.17 11.60 9.24
CA ASN A 43 -6.39 10.44 10.12
C ASN A 43 -7.66 10.58 10.96
N GLN A 44 -8.03 11.78 11.38
CA GLN A 44 -9.31 12.03 12.08
C GLN A 44 -10.51 11.74 11.17
N TYR A 45 -10.47 12.18 9.92
CA TYR A 45 -11.52 11.88 8.95
C TYR A 45 -11.60 10.38 8.63
N LEU A 46 -10.46 9.69 8.56
CA LEU A 46 -10.44 8.23 8.37
C LEU A 46 -11.16 7.49 9.49
N LYS A 47 -11.06 7.96 10.74
CA LYS A 47 -11.80 7.38 11.87
C LYS A 47 -13.30 7.50 11.66
N VAL A 48 -13.77 8.67 11.23
CA VAL A 48 -15.18 8.91 10.93
C VAL A 48 -15.67 8.00 9.80
N VAL A 49 -14.91 7.90 8.73
CA VAL A 49 -15.23 7.03 7.59
C VAL A 49 -15.30 5.57 8.03
N ALA A 50 -14.33 5.11 8.82
CA ALA A 50 -14.29 3.75 9.34
C ALA A 50 -15.50 3.43 10.21
N GLN A 51 -15.86 4.33 11.12
CA GLN A 51 -17.04 4.18 11.97
C GLN A 51 -18.33 4.12 11.14
N THR A 52 -18.46 4.99 10.16
CA THR A 52 -19.62 5.02 9.25
C THR A 52 -19.73 3.72 8.44
N ALA A 53 -18.59 3.16 8.03
CA ALA A 53 -18.54 1.90 7.27
C ALA A 53 -18.66 0.65 8.17
N GLY A 54 -18.73 0.79 9.48
CA GLY A 54 -18.80 -0.33 10.41
C GLY A 54 -17.47 -1.07 10.59
N VAL A 55 -16.35 -0.44 10.26
CA VAL A 55 -15.00 -1.01 10.42
C VAL A 55 -14.49 -0.70 11.82
N ASP A 56 -14.34 -1.74 12.64
CA ASP A 56 -13.90 -1.62 14.03
C ASP A 56 -12.38 -1.82 14.17
N LYS A 57 -11.62 -1.07 13.35
CA LYS A 57 -10.15 -1.12 13.35
C LYS A 57 -9.59 0.31 13.29
N PRO A 58 -8.42 0.57 13.92
CA PRO A 58 -7.80 1.89 13.91
C PRO A 58 -7.15 2.18 12.56
N ILE A 59 -7.94 2.54 11.56
CA ILE A 59 -7.46 2.82 10.21
C ILE A 59 -6.72 4.17 10.19
N THR A 60 -5.50 4.14 9.66
CA THR A 60 -4.66 5.32 9.47
C THR A 60 -4.03 5.29 8.07
N THR A 61 -3.37 6.39 7.67
CA THR A 61 -2.61 6.42 6.41
C THR A 61 -1.52 5.35 6.39
N HIS A 62 -0.94 5.03 7.54
CA HIS A 62 0.07 3.97 7.67
C HIS A 62 -0.51 2.59 7.33
N TRP A 63 -1.73 2.31 7.75
CA TRP A 63 -2.45 1.08 7.40
C TRP A 63 -2.69 0.98 5.89
N ALA A 64 -3.11 2.07 5.27
CA ALA A 64 -3.33 2.11 3.83
C ALA A 64 -2.02 1.82 3.07
N ARG A 65 -0.91 2.39 3.53
CA ARG A 65 0.41 2.15 2.97
C ARG A 65 0.83 0.68 3.08
N HIS A 66 0.62 0.08 4.23
CA HIS A 66 0.92 -1.34 4.46
C HIS A 66 0.05 -2.25 3.58
N THR A 67 -1.23 -1.94 3.47
CA THR A 67 -2.15 -2.66 2.59
C THR A 67 -1.73 -2.55 1.13
N GLY A 68 -1.33 -1.36 0.69
CA GLY A 68 -0.83 -1.15 -0.68
C GLY A 68 0.38 -2.01 -0.99
N ALA A 69 1.34 -2.08 -0.07
CA ALA A 69 2.52 -2.94 -0.22
C ALA A 69 2.13 -4.43 -0.30
N THR A 70 1.23 -4.87 0.56
CA THR A 70 0.72 -6.26 0.56
C THR A 70 0.02 -6.60 -0.76
N MET A 71 -0.81 -5.72 -1.27
CA MET A 71 -1.51 -5.90 -2.55
C MET A 71 -0.52 -6.02 -3.72
N GLN A 72 0.50 -5.19 -3.74
CA GLN A 72 1.53 -5.23 -4.77
C GLN A 72 2.29 -6.56 -4.76
N LEU A 73 2.71 -7.02 -3.58
CA LEU A 73 3.39 -8.31 -3.43
C LEU A 73 2.48 -9.47 -3.83
N ASN A 74 1.21 -9.42 -3.46
CA ASN A 74 0.22 -10.44 -3.83
C ASN A 74 -0.03 -10.47 -5.34
N ALA A 75 0.10 -9.35 -6.02
CA ALA A 75 0.00 -9.24 -7.48
C ALA A 75 1.25 -9.71 -8.22
N GLY A 76 2.30 -10.13 -7.51
CA GLY A 76 3.53 -10.65 -8.09
C GLY A 76 4.62 -9.62 -8.32
N VAL A 77 4.47 -8.41 -7.79
CA VAL A 77 5.54 -7.40 -7.84
C VAL A 77 6.66 -7.81 -6.89
N ASP A 78 7.90 -7.77 -7.34
CA ASP A 78 9.03 -8.19 -6.50
C ASP A 78 9.28 -7.24 -5.33
N MET A 79 9.97 -7.75 -4.30
CA MET A 79 10.21 -7.01 -3.05
C MET A 79 11.05 -5.75 -3.25
N GLU A 80 12.02 -5.79 -4.14
CA GLU A 80 12.88 -4.62 -4.39
C GLU A 80 12.10 -3.51 -5.06
N THR A 81 11.24 -3.86 -6.01
CA THR A 81 10.36 -2.91 -6.69
C THR A 81 9.38 -2.29 -5.69
N VAL A 82 8.75 -3.08 -4.83
CA VAL A 82 7.84 -2.57 -3.80
C VAL A 82 8.58 -1.63 -2.84
N ALA A 83 9.77 -2.01 -2.39
CA ALA A 83 10.58 -1.14 -1.54
C ALA A 83 10.90 0.19 -2.22
N LYS A 84 11.19 0.18 -3.51
CA LYS A 84 11.45 1.39 -4.30
C LYS A 84 10.21 2.28 -4.42
N ILE A 85 9.04 1.69 -4.70
CA ILE A 85 7.76 2.40 -4.80
C ILE A 85 7.44 3.13 -3.49
N PHE A 86 7.64 2.48 -2.35
CA PHE A 86 7.32 3.04 -1.05
C PHE A 86 8.46 3.82 -0.39
N GLY A 87 9.62 3.94 -1.06
CA GLY A 87 10.76 4.68 -0.54
C GLY A 87 11.32 4.08 0.75
N HIS A 88 11.34 2.77 0.87
CA HIS A 88 11.96 2.08 2.00
C HIS A 88 13.48 2.21 1.93
N SER A 89 14.13 2.47 3.06
CA SER A 89 15.59 2.56 3.15
C SER A 89 16.27 1.20 2.93
N SER A 90 15.52 0.11 3.16
CA SER A 90 15.97 -1.26 2.92
C SER A 90 14.76 -2.13 2.59
N THR A 91 15.01 -3.36 2.13
CA THR A 91 13.93 -4.33 1.87
C THR A 91 13.39 -5.00 3.13
N ARG A 92 13.90 -4.65 4.31
CA ARG A 92 13.52 -5.29 5.57
C ARG A 92 12.02 -5.23 5.86
N LEU A 93 11.41 -4.04 5.75
CA LEU A 93 9.98 -3.85 5.96
C LEU A 93 9.15 -4.60 4.91
N THR A 94 9.60 -4.57 3.67
CA THR A 94 8.96 -5.28 2.56
C THR A 94 9.03 -6.79 2.76
N ARG A 95 10.17 -7.30 3.21
CA ARG A 95 10.36 -8.73 3.54
C ARG A 95 9.44 -9.19 4.67
N SER A 96 9.30 -8.37 5.71
CA SER A 96 8.39 -8.69 6.82
C SER A 96 6.95 -8.84 6.34
N THR A 97 6.50 -7.93 5.48
CA THR A 97 5.17 -8.00 4.86
C THR A 97 5.04 -9.23 3.96
N TYR A 98 6.07 -9.54 3.17
CA TYR A 98 6.08 -10.70 2.28
C TYR A 98 6.06 -12.03 3.05
N ALA A 99 6.77 -12.13 4.16
CA ALA A 99 6.77 -13.33 5.01
C ALA A 99 5.35 -13.64 5.52
N LYS A 100 4.63 -12.65 6.00
CA LYS A 100 3.22 -12.81 6.42
C LYS A 100 2.34 -13.26 5.26
N LEU A 101 2.51 -12.66 4.08
CA LEU A 101 1.75 -13.02 2.89
C LEU A 101 2.02 -14.46 2.45
N LEU A 102 3.27 -14.93 2.54
CA LEU A 102 3.64 -16.31 2.22
C LEU A 102 2.96 -17.30 3.15
N ASP A 103 2.93 -17.04 4.45
CA ASP A 103 2.26 -17.91 5.42
C ASP A 103 0.77 -18.04 5.09
N ASP A 104 0.11 -16.94 4.80
CA ASP A 104 -1.30 -16.93 4.39
C ASP A 104 -1.51 -17.68 3.05
N THR A 105 -0.59 -17.52 2.11
CA THR A 105 -0.64 -18.19 0.81
C THR A 105 -0.47 -19.69 0.93
N VAL A 106 0.48 -20.14 1.74
CA VAL A 106 0.69 -21.57 2.02
C VAL A 106 -0.58 -22.21 2.57
N GLY A 107 -1.20 -21.57 3.56
CA GLY A 107 -2.46 -22.06 4.12
C GLY A 107 -3.56 -22.21 3.07
N ARG A 108 -3.76 -21.20 2.25
CA ARG A 108 -4.77 -21.20 1.18
C ARG A 108 -4.49 -22.28 0.12
N GLU A 109 -3.25 -22.42 -0.30
CA GLU A 109 -2.87 -23.41 -1.31
C GLU A 109 -3.03 -24.84 -0.78
N MET A 110 -2.71 -25.07 0.49
CA MET A 110 -2.92 -26.37 1.12
C MET A 110 -4.40 -26.72 1.25
N GLU A 111 -5.26 -25.75 1.59
CA GLU A 111 -6.71 -25.94 1.64
C GLU A 111 -7.29 -26.29 0.26
N LYS A 112 -6.80 -25.65 -0.79
CA LYS A 112 -7.20 -25.98 -2.18
C LYS A 112 -6.81 -27.41 -2.54
N ALA A 113 -5.58 -27.81 -2.23
CA ALA A 113 -5.10 -29.16 -2.48
C ALA A 113 -5.95 -30.21 -1.75
N GLU A 114 -6.31 -29.94 -0.50
CA GLU A 114 -7.19 -30.83 0.27
C GLU A 114 -8.58 -30.97 -0.35
N LYS A 115 -9.15 -29.87 -0.85
CA LYS A 115 -10.46 -29.89 -1.52
C LYS A 115 -10.43 -30.63 -2.86
N GLU A 116 -9.33 -30.55 -3.60
CA GLU A 116 -9.17 -31.25 -4.87
C GLU A 116 -9.02 -32.76 -4.70
N GLU A 117 -8.47 -33.21 -3.58
CA GLU A 117 -8.37 -34.64 -3.26
C GLU A 117 -9.69 -35.30 -2.83
N ARG A 118 -10.69 -34.50 -2.50
CA ARG A 118 -12.03 -34.96 -2.16
C ARG A 118 -12.89 -35.11 -3.42
#